data_ced1013d6100840c20b406c28a0c6da6
#
_entry.id   ced1013d6100840c20b406c28a0c6da6
#
_cell.length_a   1.000
_cell.length_b   1.000
_cell.length_c   1.000
_cell.angle_alpha   90.00
_cell.angle_beta   90.00
_cell.angle_gamma   90.00
#
_symmetry.space_group_name_H-M   'P 1'
#
loop_
_entity.id
_entity.type
_entity.pdbx_description
1 polymer ?
#
loop_
_entity_poly.entity_id
_entity_poly.type
_entity_poly.pdbx_seq_one_letter_code
_entity_poly.pdbx_strand_id
1 'polypeptide(L)'
;MKREIVIIGGGASGFLTAITAKKNGKDVIILERKDRVLKKVLTTGNGRCNLTNVNASNRNYFGIERMKQPIEKILESFTSQDAMKFFEDEVGIICNEENRGKVYPLSGQAASIVDGLRFYAQSLGIEIITDFYVTKIDKEMFDFKIISEDKRQIIAKKVVLATGGKSYPELGSNGSGYELAKSFGHTVTELMPVIVQLKAEKEKIKGLKGIKSDVEVTAFGKNESGEKIKICTYDGELLFTDFGISGNVVFNISYVFPIYKNVEFEIDFMPKFTYNEIFEILKKRRKILKNFTMEHFFNGVVNKKLGQFLTKSAGIEKLSKSINELTDNEIRKICTTLKKYRIKIIDTNGFKAAQVTAGGIPLSEVNLENLESKKVKNLYFAGEILDIYGECGGFNLQWAWTSGYFLGKNL
;
A
#
# COMPACT_ATOMS: atom_id res chain seq x y z
N MET A 1 36.60 -7.62 -2.73
CA MET A 1 36.05 -8.44 -1.62
C MET A 1 35.25 -9.58 -2.24
N LYS A 2 35.34 -10.82 -1.72
CA LYS A 2 34.53 -11.97 -2.17
C LYS A 2 33.63 -12.41 -1.02
N ARG A 3 32.35 -12.69 -1.30
CA ARG A 3 31.32 -13.09 -0.34
C ARG A 3 30.52 -14.29 -0.86
N GLU A 4 29.93 -15.05 0.05
CA GLU A 4 29.03 -16.13 -0.36
C GLU A 4 27.71 -15.55 -0.88
N ILE A 5 27.03 -14.68 -0.11
CA ILE A 5 25.74 -14.10 -0.43
C ILE A 5 25.81 -12.59 -0.29
N VAL A 6 25.37 -11.89 -1.33
CA VAL A 6 25.20 -10.44 -1.32
C VAL A 6 23.74 -10.08 -1.53
N ILE A 7 23.19 -9.34 -0.57
CA ILE A 7 21.81 -8.83 -0.63
C ILE A 7 21.85 -7.36 -1.02
N ILE A 8 21.18 -7.02 -2.13
CA ILE A 8 21.09 -5.66 -2.63
C ILE A 8 19.74 -5.06 -2.20
N GLY A 9 19.81 -4.13 -1.26
CA GLY A 9 18.69 -3.44 -0.61
C GLY A 9 18.56 -3.76 0.87
N GLY A 10 18.85 -2.78 1.71
CA GLY A 10 18.73 -2.81 3.18
C GLY A 10 17.33 -2.45 3.67
N GLY A 11 16.29 -2.91 2.95
CA GLY A 11 14.87 -2.79 3.34
C GLY A 11 14.39 -3.98 4.17
N ALA A 12 13.09 -4.03 4.42
CA ALA A 12 12.44 -5.06 5.23
C ALA A 12 12.78 -6.49 4.76
N SER A 13 12.57 -6.80 3.48
CA SER A 13 12.84 -8.13 2.92
C SER A 13 14.32 -8.48 2.93
N GLY A 14 15.19 -7.51 2.63
CA GLY A 14 16.64 -7.73 2.67
C GLY A 14 17.15 -8.05 4.08
N PHE A 15 16.63 -7.36 5.11
CA PHE A 15 16.98 -7.65 6.51
C PHE A 15 16.56 -9.06 6.94
N LEU A 16 15.31 -9.45 6.69
CA LEU A 16 14.86 -10.80 7.05
C LEU A 16 15.61 -11.89 6.28
N THR A 17 15.92 -11.65 5.00
CA THR A 17 16.78 -12.58 4.24
C THR A 17 18.16 -12.72 4.89
N ALA A 18 18.80 -11.59 5.25
CA ALA A 18 20.13 -11.61 5.85
C ALA A 18 20.14 -12.30 7.22
N ILE A 19 19.20 -11.92 8.09
CA ILE A 19 19.08 -12.49 9.44
C ILE A 19 18.87 -14.01 9.37
N THR A 20 17.91 -14.45 8.54
CA THR A 20 17.58 -15.88 8.41
C THR A 20 18.74 -16.67 7.79
N ALA A 21 19.36 -16.18 6.72
CA ALA A 21 20.53 -16.83 6.12
C ALA A 21 21.71 -16.90 7.11
N LYS A 22 21.97 -15.84 7.87
CA LYS A 22 23.04 -15.81 8.87
C LYS A 22 22.80 -16.82 9.99
N LYS A 23 21.58 -16.94 10.50
CA LYS A 23 21.19 -17.95 11.50
C LYS A 23 21.39 -19.38 10.97
N ASN A 24 21.30 -19.58 9.66
CA ASN A 24 21.61 -20.85 8.99
C ASN A 24 23.11 -21.01 8.64
N GLY A 25 23.99 -20.20 9.24
CA GLY A 25 25.45 -20.31 9.10
C GLY A 25 26.03 -19.77 7.80
N LYS A 26 25.28 -18.98 7.03
CA LYS A 26 25.75 -18.39 5.75
C LYS A 26 26.59 -17.13 5.97
N ASP A 27 27.58 -16.92 5.09
CA ASP A 27 28.27 -15.62 4.99
C ASP A 27 27.46 -14.68 4.11
N VAL A 28 26.88 -13.65 4.75
CA VAL A 28 25.94 -12.72 4.10
C VAL A 28 26.28 -11.28 4.43
N ILE A 29 26.19 -10.40 3.41
CA ILE A 29 26.27 -8.95 3.57
C ILE A 29 25.08 -8.25 2.93
N ILE A 30 24.76 -7.05 3.45
CA ILE A 30 23.74 -6.16 2.88
C ILE A 30 24.40 -4.94 2.23
N LEU A 31 24.03 -4.64 0.99
CA LEU A 31 24.39 -3.41 0.29
C LEU A 31 23.18 -2.49 0.24
N GLU A 32 23.31 -1.29 0.78
CA GLU A 32 22.26 -0.27 0.78
C GLU A 32 22.74 0.99 0.05
N ARG A 33 21.91 1.50 -0.86
CA ARG A 33 22.23 2.70 -1.65
C ARG A 33 22.20 4.01 -0.86
N LYS A 34 21.43 4.05 0.24
CA LYS A 34 21.28 5.22 1.10
C LYS A 34 22.30 5.19 2.26
N ASP A 35 22.44 6.33 2.93
CA ASP A 35 23.24 6.50 4.14
C ASP A 35 22.72 5.67 5.34
N ARG A 36 21.50 5.18 5.27
CA ARG A 36 20.85 4.36 6.30
C ARG A 36 19.96 3.29 5.69
N VAL A 37 19.91 2.15 6.37
CA VAL A 37 18.98 1.05 6.07
C VAL A 37 17.57 1.33 6.60
N LEU A 38 16.57 0.59 6.11
CA LEU A 38 15.18 0.57 6.60
C LEU A 38 14.46 1.94 6.52
N LYS A 39 14.93 2.88 5.70
CA LYS A 39 14.34 4.23 5.60
C LYS A 39 12.85 4.24 5.28
N LYS A 40 12.39 3.34 4.39
CA LYS A 40 10.98 3.25 4.04
C LYS A 40 10.15 2.71 5.22
N VAL A 41 10.70 1.83 6.05
CA VAL A 41 10.01 1.30 7.25
C VAL A 41 9.69 2.42 8.23
N LEU A 42 10.57 3.40 8.42
CA LEU A 42 10.35 4.56 9.31
C LEU A 42 9.10 5.37 8.95
N THR A 43 8.68 5.37 7.68
CA THR A 43 7.52 6.16 7.22
C THR A 43 6.21 5.38 7.22
N THR A 44 6.26 4.06 7.39
CA THR A 44 5.07 3.21 7.37
C THR A 44 4.17 3.47 8.58
N GLY A 45 2.86 3.29 8.39
CA GLY A 45 1.88 3.50 9.46
C GLY A 45 1.91 4.91 10.05
N ASN A 46 2.21 5.95 9.25
CA ASN A 46 2.40 7.34 9.70
C ASN A 46 3.50 7.48 10.77
N GLY A 47 4.63 6.80 10.59
CA GLY A 47 5.75 6.81 11.53
C GLY A 47 5.61 5.86 12.70
N ARG A 48 4.56 5.04 12.73
CA ARG A 48 4.31 4.05 13.79
C ARG A 48 4.78 2.63 13.42
N CYS A 49 4.99 2.33 12.14
CA CYS A 49 5.24 1.02 11.56
C CYS A 49 4.09 0.03 11.77
N ASN A 50 3.13 -0.03 10.85
CA ASN A 50 2.15 -1.11 10.82
C ASN A 50 2.84 -2.41 10.39
N LEU A 51 3.38 -3.12 11.38
CA LEU A 51 4.34 -4.21 11.27
C LEU A 51 3.78 -5.39 10.47
N THR A 52 2.54 -5.79 10.78
CA THR A 52 1.81 -6.89 10.15
C THR A 52 0.31 -6.72 10.35
N ASN A 53 -0.46 -7.70 9.89
CA ASN A 53 -1.89 -7.81 10.18
C ASN A 53 -2.21 -9.27 10.55
N VAL A 54 -2.86 -9.49 11.69
CA VAL A 54 -3.21 -10.86 12.15
C VAL A 54 -4.14 -11.59 11.19
N ASN A 55 -4.87 -10.84 10.34
CA ASN A 55 -5.77 -11.39 9.32
C ASN A 55 -5.08 -11.63 7.97
N ALA A 56 -3.73 -11.52 7.91
CA ALA A 56 -3.00 -11.70 6.66
C ALA A 56 -3.23 -13.11 6.10
N SER A 57 -3.74 -13.17 4.90
CA SER A 57 -4.06 -14.40 4.17
C SER A 57 -3.87 -14.17 2.67
N ASN A 58 -3.90 -15.25 1.92
CA ASN A 58 -3.79 -15.24 0.46
C ASN A 58 -4.73 -14.22 -0.24
N ARG A 59 -5.89 -13.94 0.34
CA ARG A 59 -6.92 -13.04 -0.22
C ARG A 59 -6.53 -11.57 -0.22
N ASN A 60 -5.55 -11.20 0.58
CA ASN A 60 -5.12 -9.80 0.76
C ASN A 60 -4.00 -9.41 -0.20
N TYR A 61 -3.57 -10.31 -1.09
CA TYR A 61 -2.45 -10.08 -2.00
C TYR A 61 -2.88 -10.14 -3.46
N PHE A 62 -2.35 -9.22 -4.26
CA PHE A 62 -2.66 -9.02 -5.67
C PHE A 62 -1.37 -9.00 -6.49
N GLY A 63 -1.51 -9.10 -7.81
CA GLY A 63 -0.46 -9.06 -8.81
C GLY A 63 -1.01 -9.53 -10.14
N ILE A 64 -0.42 -9.16 -11.27
CA ILE A 64 -0.93 -9.47 -12.61
C ILE A 64 -1.02 -10.99 -12.83
N GLU A 65 0.00 -11.73 -12.38
CA GLU A 65 0.02 -13.20 -12.51
C GLU A 65 -0.30 -13.92 -11.20
N ARG A 66 -0.63 -13.19 -10.14
CA ARG A 66 -0.83 -13.71 -8.79
C ARG A 66 -1.88 -14.83 -8.73
N MET A 67 -2.97 -14.69 -9.47
CA MET A 67 -4.05 -15.68 -9.52
C MET A 67 -3.64 -16.98 -10.22
N LYS A 68 -2.59 -16.95 -11.04
CA LYS A 68 -2.05 -18.08 -11.80
C LYS A 68 -0.93 -18.81 -11.06
N GLN A 69 -0.31 -18.16 -10.06
CA GLN A 69 0.85 -18.66 -9.34
C GLN A 69 0.58 -18.64 -7.84
N PRO A 70 0.34 -19.81 -7.22
CA PRO A 70 0.03 -19.91 -5.81
C PRO A 70 1.23 -19.49 -4.94
N ILE A 71 1.00 -18.66 -3.94
CA ILE A 71 2.01 -18.22 -2.97
C ILE A 71 1.72 -18.70 -1.55
N GLU A 72 0.74 -19.58 -1.38
CA GLU A 72 0.29 -20.09 -0.08
C GLU A 72 1.46 -20.67 0.72
N LYS A 73 2.27 -21.52 0.09
CA LYS A 73 3.44 -22.14 0.72
C LYS A 73 4.45 -21.10 1.24
N ILE A 74 4.62 -20.01 0.50
CA ILE A 74 5.48 -18.91 0.93
C ILE A 74 4.85 -18.20 2.12
N LEU A 75 3.55 -17.85 2.05
CA LEU A 75 2.84 -17.14 3.11
C LEU A 75 2.76 -17.96 4.41
N GLU A 76 2.59 -19.28 4.32
CA GLU A 76 2.55 -20.20 5.45
C GLU A 76 3.93 -20.41 6.11
N SER A 77 5.03 -20.15 5.40
CA SER A 77 6.38 -20.32 5.92
C SER A 77 6.75 -19.33 7.02
N PHE A 78 6.11 -18.17 7.04
CA PHE A 78 6.29 -17.13 8.05
C PHE A 78 5.03 -16.27 8.12
N THR A 79 4.13 -16.66 8.99
CA THR A 79 2.82 -16.05 9.19
C THR A 79 2.91 -14.72 9.95
N SER A 80 1.79 -14.03 10.11
CA SER A 80 1.72 -12.83 10.96
C SER A 80 2.06 -13.12 12.42
N GLN A 81 1.67 -14.30 12.93
CA GLN A 81 2.01 -14.78 14.27
C GLN A 81 3.51 -15.04 14.39
N ASP A 82 4.12 -15.67 13.37
CA ASP A 82 5.58 -15.88 13.36
C ASP A 82 6.34 -14.55 13.31
N ALA A 83 5.81 -13.56 12.55
CA ALA A 83 6.38 -12.22 12.52
C ALA A 83 6.31 -11.55 13.90
N MET A 84 5.15 -11.57 14.57
CA MET A 84 5.02 -11.03 15.93
C MET A 84 6.00 -11.72 16.89
N LYS A 85 6.02 -13.05 16.87
CA LYS A 85 6.95 -13.84 17.71
C LYS A 85 8.41 -13.51 17.44
N PHE A 86 8.81 -13.39 16.18
CA PHE A 86 10.17 -12.98 15.81
C PHE A 86 10.52 -11.60 16.39
N PHE A 87 9.62 -10.62 16.26
CA PHE A 87 9.88 -9.29 16.80
C PHE A 87 9.90 -9.26 18.32
N GLU A 88 9.09 -10.07 18.99
CA GLU A 88 9.05 -10.15 20.46
C GLU A 88 10.24 -10.94 21.02
N ASP A 89 10.48 -12.15 20.55
CA ASP A 89 11.44 -13.08 21.13
C ASP A 89 12.89 -12.80 20.72
N GLU A 90 13.11 -12.31 19.49
CA GLU A 90 14.45 -12.15 18.93
C GLU A 90 14.89 -10.69 18.83
N VAL A 91 13.97 -9.79 18.50
CA VAL A 91 14.27 -8.36 18.33
C VAL A 91 13.99 -7.55 19.60
N GLY A 92 13.16 -8.08 20.51
CA GLY A 92 12.80 -7.43 21.78
C GLY A 92 11.76 -6.33 21.63
N ILE A 93 10.88 -6.40 20.61
CA ILE A 93 9.81 -5.45 20.35
C ILE A 93 8.48 -6.05 20.81
N ILE A 94 7.81 -5.42 21.75
CA ILE A 94 6.46 -5.83 22.18
C ILE A 94 5.46 -5.39 21.10
N CYS A 95 4.69 -6.35 20.58
CA CYS A 95 3.66 -6.12 19.58
C CYS A 95 2.32 -5.74 20.23
N ASN A 96 1.58 -4.84 19.58
CA ASN A 96 0.25 -4.40 20.02
C ASN A 96 -0.72 -4.50 18.83
N GLU A 97 -1.74 -5.35 18.98
CA GLU A 97 -2.82 -5.46 18.01
C GLU A 97 -3.83 -4.33 18.21
N GLU A 98 -4.22 -3.68 17.12
CA GLU A 98 -5.23 -2.63 17.06
C GLU A 98 -6.39 -3.02 16.13
N ASN A 99 -7.36 -2.13 16.00
CA ASN A 99 -8.55 -2.33 15.19
C ASN A 99 -8.23 -2.90 13.79
N ARG A 100 -9.03 -3.87 13.35
CA ARG A 100 -8.92 -4.56 12.06
C ARG A 100 -7.65 -5.43 11.94
N GLY A 101 -7.12 -5.91 13.05
CA GLY A 101 -5.97 -6.81 13.09
C GLY A 101 -4.62 -6.17 12.75
N LYS A 102 -4.54 -4.84 12.74
CA LYS A 102 -3.27 -4.12 12.50
C LYS A 102 -2.37 -4.26 13.71
N VAL A 103 -1.10 -4.56 13.48
CA VAL A 103 -0.10 -4.73 14.54
C VAL A 103 0.94 -3.62 14.47
N TYR A 104 1.19 -3.01 15.60
CA TYR A 104 2.20 -1.96 15.78
C TYR A 104 3.15 -2.31 16.92
N PRO A 105 4.38 -1.76 16.99
CA PRO A 105 5.15 -1.80 18.21
C PRO A 105 4.39 -1.07 19.33
N LEU A 106 4.43 -1.57 20.55
CA LEU A 106 3.74 -0.98 21.70
C LEU A 106 4.16 0.48 21.92
N SER A 107 5.40 0.84 21.61
CA SER A 107 5.91 2.22 21.63
C SER A 107 5.18 3.16 20.66
N GLY A 108 4.47 2.64 19.65
CA GLY A 108 3.87 3.43 18.58
C GLY A 108 4.89 4.16 17.69
N GLN A 109 6.15 3.72 17.67
CA GLN A 109 7.23 4.39 16.93
C GLN A 109 7.93 3.42 15.97
N ALA A 110 7.96 3.74 14.69
CA ALA A 110 8.67 2.97 13.66
C ALA A 110 10.20 2.88 13.94
N ALA A 111 10.75 3.88 14.62
CA ALA A 111 12.16 3.88 15.02
C ALA A 111 12.52 2.65 15.88
N SER A 112 11.62 2.22 16.79
CA SER A 112 11.86 1.03 17.62
C SER A 112 12.10 -0.23 16.78
N ILE A 113 11.32 -0.41 15.69
CA ILE A 113 11.50 -1.54 14.76
C ILE A 113 12.84 -1.43 14.02
N VAL A 114 13.18 -0.24 13.54
CA VAL A 114 14.41 -0.01 12.78
C VAL A 114 15.64 -0.24 13.63
N ASP A 115 15.67 0.32 14.83
CA ASP A 115 16.81 0.18 15.74
C ASP A 115 16.94 -1.27 16.25
N GLY A 116 15.82 -1.90 16.62
CA GLY A 116 15.79 -3.30 17.03
C GLY A 116 16.38 -4.23 15.95
N LEU A 117 15.90 -4.11 14.70
CA LEU A 117 16.44 -4.91 13.58
C LEU A 117 17.92 -4.64 13.32
N ARG A 118 18.36 -3.38 13.38
CA ARG A 118 19.77 -3.02 13.20
C ARG A 118 20.66 -3.63 14.28
N PHE A 119 20.27 -3.49 15.55
CA PHE A 119 21.03 -4.07 16.67
C PHE A 119 21.05 -5.60 16.61
N TYR A 120 19.92 -6.21 16.24
CA TYR A 120 19.86 -7.66 16.09
C TYR A 120 20.75 -8.14 14.94
N ALA A 121 20.72 -7.50 13.78
CA ALA A 121 21.62 -7.83 12.66
C ALA A 121 23.11 -7.64 13.04
N GLN A 122 23.43 -6.59 13.79
CA GLN A 122 24.77 -6.33 14.30
C GLN A 122 25.22 -7.42 15.28
N SER A 123 24.36 -7.86 16.21
CA SER A 123 24.68 -8.93 17.16
C SER A 123 24.98 -10.27 16.50
N LEU A 124 24.35 -10.52 15.33
CA LEU A 124 24.62 -11.68 14.49
C LEU A 124 25.91 -11.53 13.64
N GLY A 125 26.57 -10.37 13.67
CA GLY A 125 27.74 -10.08 12.85
C GLY A 125 27.44 -9.95 11.36
N ILE A 126 26.26 -9.44 10.99
CA ILE A 126 25.90 -9.12 9.60
C ILE A 126 26.55 -7.80 9.22
N GLU A 127 27.40 -7.82 8.20
CA GLU A 127 28.01 -6.62 7.65
C GLU A 127 26.99 -5.87 6.77
N ILE A 128 26.86 -4.56 6.99
CA ILE A 128 25.99 -3.67 6.24
C ILE A 128 26.85 -2.55 5.64
N ILE A 129 26.84 -2.42 4.32
CA ILE A 129 27.56 -1.38 3.59
C ILE A 129 26.55 -0.39 3.05
N THR A 130 26.49 0.80 3.62
CA THR A 130 25.67 1.92 3.16
C THR A 130 26.40 2.74 2.08
N ASP A 131 25.67 3.67 1.46
CA ASP A 131 26.19 4.49 0.35
C ASP A 131 26.81 3.63 -0.77
N PHE A 132 26.22 2.44 -1.01
CA PHE A 132 26.63 1.51 -2.05
C PHE A 132 25.53 1.34 -3.08
N TYR A 133 25.45 2.29 -4.04
CA TYR A 133 24.46 2.22 -5.09
C TYR A 133 24.90 1.30 -6.22
N VAL A 134 24.34 0.07 -6.25
CA VAL A 134 24.61 -0.90 -7.30
C VAL A 134 23.99 -0.43 -8.61
N THR A 135 24.82 -0.25 -9.62
CA THR A 135 24.41 0.16 -10.98
C THR A 135 24.58 -0.93 -12.03
N LYS A 136 25.40 -1.94 -11.74
CA LYS A 136 25.67 -3.04 -12.67
C LYS A 136 25.98 -4.34 -11.90
N ILE A 137 25.51 -5.45 -12.46
CA ILE A 137 25.88 -6.80 -12.02
C ILE A 137 26.23 -7.60 -13.27
N ASP A 138 27.47 -8.09 -13.33
CA ASP A 138 27.92 -8.97 -14.39
C ASP A 138 27.92 -10.42 -13.86
N LYS A 139 27.35 -11.35 -14.65
CA LYS A 139 27.45 -12.78 -14.36
C LYS A 139 28.73 -13.31 -14.99
N GLU A 140 29.64 -13.77 -14.16
CA GLU A 140 30.82 -14.55 -14.56
C GLU A 140 30.48 -16.05 -14.46
N MET A 141 31.36 -16.93 -14.85
CA MET A 141 31.08 -18.37 -14.93
C MET A 141 30.44 -18.95 -13.66
N PHE A 142 30.97 -18.64 -12.49
CA PHE A 142 30.46 -19.15 -11.19
C PHE A 142 30.03 -18.06 -10.22
N ASP A 143 30.48 -16.84 -10.41
CA ASP A 143 30.29 -15.72 -9.49
C ASP A 143 29.53 -14.57 -10.17
N PHE A 144 29.13 -13.61 -9.39
CA PHE A 144 28.61 -12.32 -9.83
C PHE A 144 29.60 -11.22 -9.45
N LYS A 145 29.85 -10.30 -10.37
CA LYS A 145 30.59 -9.08 -10.12
C LYS A 145 29.63 -7.93 -9.97
N ILE A 146 29.50 -7.41 -8.75
CA ILE A 146 28.58 -6.33 -8.38
C ILE A 146 29.37 -5.03 -8.39
N ILE A 147 28.88 -4.03 -9.12
CA ILE A 147 29.56 -2.76 -9.33
C ILE A 147 28.66 -1.61 -8.89
N SER A 148 29.19 -0.76 -8.02
CA SER A 148 28.52 0.47 -7.59
C SER A 148 28.77 1.64 -8.52
N GLU A 149 27.98 2.71 -8.35
CA GLU A 149 28.10 3.96 -9.09
C GLU A 149 29.52 4.56 -8.95
N ASP A 150 30.10 4.52 -7.75
CA ASP A 150 31.46 4.97 -7.43
C ASP A 150 32.56 3.96 -7.77
N LYS A 151 32.25 2.91 -8.57
CA LYS A 151 33.17 1.89 -9.07
C LYS A 151 33.72 0.91 -8.03
N ARG A 152 33.26 0.92 -6.79
CA ARG A 152 33.55 -0.18 -5.86
C ARG A 152 33.02 -1.50 -6.41
N GLN A 153 33.70 -2.61 -6.11
CA GLN A 153 33.37 -3.92 -6.65
C GLN A 153 33.32 -4.99 -5.54
N ILE A 154 32.33 -5.84 -5.62
CA ILE A 154 32.17 -7.02 -4.76
C ILE A 154 31.88 -8.23 -5.63
N ILE A 155 32.53 -9.36 -5.32
CA ILE A 155 32.28 -10.64 -5.98
C ILE A 155 31.40 -11.48 -5.06
N ALA A 156 30.35 -12.10 -5.59
CA ALA A 156 29.42 -12.93 -4.86
C ALA A 156 29.12 -14.24 -5.57
N LYS A 157 28.94 -15.33 -4.81
CA LYS A 157 28.44 -16.60 -5.36
C LYS A 157 26.92 -16.54 -5.63
N LYS A 158 26.18 -15.88 -4.75
CA LYS A 158 24.74 -15.69 -4.83
C LYS A 158 24.38 -14.21 -4.67
N VAL A 159 23.40 -13.75 -5.41
CA VAL A 159 22.88 -12.37 -5.35
C VAL A 159 21.40 -12.39 -5.07
N VAL A 160 20.96 -11.58 -4.10
CA VAL A 160 19.55 -11.34 -3.79
C VAL A 160 19.18 -9.90 -4.16
N LEU A 161 18.21 -9.73 -5.03
CA LEU A 161 17.60 -8.43 -5.30
C LEU A 161 16.42 -8.23 -4.32
N ALA A 162 16.63 -7.42 -3.28
CA ALA A 162 15.66 -7.02 -2.27
C ALA A 162 15.42 -5.50 -2.28
N THR A 163 15.43 -4.91 -3.47
CA THR A 163 15.51 -3.46 -3.72
C THR A 163 14.17 -2.72 -3.54
N GLY A 164 13.09 -3.46 -3.27
CA GLY A 164 11.74 -2.90 -3.24
C GLY A 164 11.22 -2.51 -4.63
N GLY A 165 10.14 -1.75 -4.65
CA GLY A 165 9.49 -1.28 -5.87
C GLY A 165 9.97 0.11 -6.33
N LYS A 166 9.00 0.97 -6.72
CA LYS A 166 9.24 2.35 -7.22
C LYS A 166 8.59 3.42 -6.33
N SER A 167 7.88 3.03 -5.28
CA SER A 167 7.18 3.95 -4.37
C SER A 167 8.12 4.54 -3.34
N TYR A 168 8.00 5.86 -3.08
CA TYR A 168 8.93 6.66 -2.25
C TYR A 168 10.39 6.60 -2.75
N PRO A 169 10.67 7.06 -3.98
CA PRO A 169 12.01 6.97 -4.57
C PRO A 169 13.09 7.69 -3.77
N GLU A 170 12.74 8.77 -3.06
CA GLU A 170 13.64 9.50 -2.16
C GLU A 170 14.07 8.66 -0.94
N LEU A 171 13.29 7.66 -0.53
CA LEU A 171 13.63 6.75 0.57
C LEU A 171 14.43 5.51 0.12
N GLY A 172 14.75 5.40 -1.18
CA GLY A 172 15.58 4.34 -1.72
C GLY A 172 14.87 3.39 -2.71
N SER A 173 13.55 3.37 -2.73
CA SER A 173 12.74 2.48 -3.59
C SER A 173 12.44 3.17 -4.92
N ASN A 174 13.43 3.28 -5.81
CA ASN A 174 13.35 4.08 -7.05
C ASN A 174 13.18 3.24 -8.32
N GLY A 175 13.01 1.92 -8.18
CA GLY A 175 12.87 1.01 -9.32
C GLY A 175 14.17 0.55 -9.97
N SER A 176 15.36 0.92 -9.43
CA SER A 176 16.64 0.51 -10.01
C SER A 176 16.86 -1.01 -10.04
N GLY A 177 16.27 -1.75 -9.10
CA GLY A 177 16.33 -3.20 -9.08
C GLY A 177 15.67 -3.85 -10.29
N TYR A 178 14.65 -3.23 -10.87
CA TYR A 178 14.03 -3.70 -12.10
C TYR A 178 14.98 -3.63 -13.29
N GLU A 179 15.80 -2.59 -13.38
CA GLU A 179 16.80 -2.48 -14.47
C GLU A 179 17.92 -3.52 -14.29
N LEU A 180 18.33 -3.79 -13.05
CA LEU A 180 19.27 -4.89 -12.76
C LEU A 180 18.66 -6.26 -13.16
N ALA A 181 17.40 -6.51 -12.86
CA ALA A 181 16.72 -7.74 -13.25
C ALA A 181 16.57 -7.87 -14.79
N LYS A 182 16.22 -6.77 -15.46
CA LYS A 182 16.14 -6.72 -16.94
C LYS A 182 17.48 -7.03 -17.62
N SER A 183 18.61 -6.63 -17.04
CA SER A 183 19.93 -6.95 -17.59
C SER A 183 20.21 -8.47 -17.60
N PHE A 184 19.48 -9.25 -16.82
CA PHE A 184 19.49 -10.71 -16.81
C PHE A 184 18.35 -11.34 -17.62
N GLY A 185 17.65 -10.54 -18.43
CA GLY A 185 16.56 -10.99 -19.31
C GLY A 185 15.19 -11.13 -18.62
N HIS A 186 15.03 -10.71 -17.35
CA HIS A 186 13.72 -10.69 -16.69
C HIS A 186 12.81 -9.63 -17.29
N THR A 187 11.52 -9.95 -17.35
CA THR A 187 10.49 -8.97 -17.67
C THR A 187 10.04 -8.24 -16.40
N VAL A 188 9.41 -7.10 -16.59
CA VAL A 188 8.79 -6.33 -15.51
C VAL A 188 7.38 -6.00 -15.99
N THR A 189 6.38 -6.42 -15.25
CA THR A 189 4.99 -6.07 -15.52
C THR A 189 4.77 -4.56 -15.34
N GLU A 190 3.68 -4.03 -15.86
CA GLU A 190 3.40 -2.60 -15.76
C GLU A 190 3.41 -2.14 -14.30
N LEU A 191 4.24 -1.14 -14.02
CA LEU A 191 4.39 -0.60 -12.66
C LEU A 191 3.36 0.50 -12.42
N MET A 192 2.53 0.35 -11.40
CA MET A 192 1.51 1.33 -11.02
C MET A 192 1.58 1.66 -9.52
N PRO A 193 1.34 2.94 -9.16
CA PRO A 193 1.31 3.34 -7.76
C PRO A 193 -0.02 2.89 -7.10
N VAL A 194 0.07 2.21 -5.95
CA VAL A 194 -1.09 1.79 -5.13
C VAL A 194 -0.91 2.22 -3.67
N ILE A 195 -1.98 2.14 -2.88
CA ILE A 195 -2.08 2.77 -1.56
C ILE A 195 -1.67 4.24 -1.69
N VAL A 196 -2.42 4.92 -2.55
CA VAL A 196 -2.10 6.26 -3.04
C VAL A 196 -3.37 7.12 -3.09
N GLN A 197 -3.18 8.41 -3.00
CA GLN A 197 -4.25 9.38 -3.27
C GLN A 197 -4.69 9.29 -4.72
N LEU A 198 -5.99 9.46 -4.96
CA LEU A 198 -6.58 9.36 -6.29
C LEU A 198 -7.05 10.72 -6.80
N LYS A 199 -6.78 11.00 -8.08
CA LYS A 199 -7.30 12.18 -8.77
C LYS A 199 -8.72 11.90 -9.25
N ALA A 200 -9.60 12.89 -9.09
CA ALA A 200 -11.00 12.80 -9.44
C ALA A 200 -11.45 13.98 -10.30
N GLU A 201 -12.65 13.89 -10.87
CA GLU A 201 -13.26 14.98 -11.62
C GLU A 201 -13.36 16.24 -10.76
N LYS A 202 -12.67 17.32 -11.18
CA LYS A 202 -12.54 18.56 -10.38
C LYS A 202 -13.90 19.19 -10.00
N GLU A 203 -14.87 19.16 -10.89
CA GLU A 203 -16.20 19.73 -10.62
C GLU A 203 -16.96 18.97 -9.52
N LYS A 204 -16.64 17.69 -9.34
CA LYS A 204 -17.24 16.82 -8.31
C LYS A 204 -16.63 16.98 -6.92
N ILE A 205 -15.55 17.74 -6.78
CA ILE A 205 -14.85 17.95 -5.50
C ILE A 205 -14.58 19.43 -5.20
N LYS A 206 -14.99 20.32 -6.10
CA LYS A 206 -14.72 21.76 -6.02
C LYS A 206 -15.22 22.40 -4.71
N GLY A 207 -14.30 23.03 -4.00
CA GLY A 207 -14.60 23.69 -2.71
C GLY A 207 -14.60 22.76 -1.49
N LEU A 208 -14.30 21.46 -1.66
CA LEU A 208 -14.27 20.48 -0.58
C LEU A 208 -12.88 20.24 0.02
N LYS A 209 -11.82 20.87 -0.51
CA LYS A 209 -10.45 20.70 -0.02
C LYS A 209 -10.36 20.78 1.51
N GLY A 210 -9.73 19.77 2.11
CA GLY A 210 -9.50 19.67 3.56
C GLY A 210 -10.68 19.13 4.36
N ILE A 211 -11.82 18.86 3.72
CA ILE A 211 -13.00 18.28 4.39
C ILE A 211 -12.80 16.78 4.55
N LYS A 212 -13.07 16.30 5.75
CA LYS A 212 -13.10 14.89 6.13
C LYS A 212 -14.52 14.43 6.38
N SER A 213 -14.82 13.19 6.05
CA SER A 213 -16.10 12.54 6.35
C SER A 213 -15.89 11.04 6.50
N ASP A 214 -16.55 10.43 7.49
CA ASP A 214 -16.68 8.99 7.55
C ASP A 214 -17.73 8.55 6.53
N VAL A 215 -17.34 7.63 5.66
CA VAL A 215 -18.14 7.21 4.50
C VAL A 215 -18.03 5.70 4.27
N GLU A 216 -18.94 5.18 3.47
CA GLU A 216 -18.74 3.93 2.75
C GLU A 216 -18.51 4.24 1.27
N VAL A 217 -17.49 3.64 0.65
CA VAL A 217 -17.15 3.82 -0.75
C VAL A 217 -17.24 2.48 -1.48
N THR A 218 -18.06 2.43 -2.51
CA THR A 218 -18.14 1.29 -3.43
C THR A 218 -17.42 1.62 -4.73
N ALA A 219 -16.48 0.79 -5.14
CA ALA A 219 -15.80 0.89 -6.42
C ALA A 219 -16.56 0.11 -7.50
N PHE A 220 -16.69 0.76 -8.65
CA PHE A 220 -17.13 0.16 -9.90
C PHE A 220 -16.05 0.33 -10.96
N GLY A 221 -15.96 -0.62 -11.89
CA GLY A 221 -15.04 -0.56 -13.03
C GLY A 221 -15.51 -1.45 -14.15
N LYS A 222 -14.78 -1.46 -15.25
CA LYS A 222 -15.04 -2.39 -16.36
C LYS A 222 -14.07 -3.58 -16.26
N ASN A 223 -14.62 -4.78 -16.37
CA ASN A 223 -13.86 -6.00 -16.52
C ASN A 223 -13.23 -6.11 -17.94
N GLU A 224 -12.51 -7.19 -18.22
CA GLU A 224 -11.88 -7.45 -19.53
C GLU A 224 -12.89 -7.48 -20.68
N SER A 225 -14.13 -7.96 -20.43
CA SER A 225 -15.21 -7.98 -21.42
C SER A 225 -15.89 -6.61 -21.62
N GLY A 226 -15.46 -5.57 -20.89
CA GLY A 226 -16.01 -4.21 -20.98
C GLY A 226 -17.31 -3.98 -20.19
N GLU A 227 -17.74 -4.96 -19.41
CA GLU A 227 -18.94 -4.91 -18.58
C GLU A 227 -18.67 -4.16 -17.28
N LYS A 228 -19.59 -3.27 -16.87
CA LYS A 228 -19.50 -2.55 -15.60
C LYS A 228 -19.88 -3.47 -14.45
N ILE A 229 -18.93 -3.68 -13.53
CA ILE A 229 -19.11 -4.52 -12.36
C ILE A 229 -18.88 -3.73 -11.07
N LYS A 230 -19.53 -4.17 -9.99
CA LYS A 230 -19.16 -3.78 -8.62
C LYS A 230 -17.93 -4.59 -8.23
N ILE A 231 -16.86 -3.91 -7.78
CA ILE A 231 -15.58 -4.54 -7.46
C ILE A 231 -15.50 -4.83 -5.96
N CYS A 232 -15.61 -3.79 -5.14
CA CYS A 232 -15.47 -3.89 -3.68
C CYS A 232 -16.17 -2.72 -2.99
N THR A 233 -16.31 -2.83 -1.68
CA THR A 233 -16.84 -1.78 -0.81
C THR A 233 -15.97 -1.69 0.43
N TYR A 234 -15.56 -0.48 0.81
CA TYR A 234 -14.82 -0.18 2.03
C TYR A 234 -15.45 0.98 2.79
N ASP A 235 -15.40 0.94 4.10
CA ASP A 235 -15.77 2.04 4.98
C ASP A 235 -14.52 2.71 5.59
N GLY A 236 -14.62 3.99 5.89
CA GLY A 236 -13.56 4.73 6.55
C GLY A 236 -13.60 6.23 6.32
N GLU A 237 -12.56 6.92 6.81
CA GLU A 237 -12.40 8.35 6.60
C GLU A 237 -12.01 8.66 5.15
N LEU A 238 -12.79 9.50 4.49
CA LEU A 238 -12.51 10.14 3.22
C LEU A 238 -12.00 11.56 3.47
N LEU A 239 -10.93 11.95 2.81
CA LEU A 239 -10.39 13.31 2.80
C LEU A 239 -10.44 13.86 1.38
N PHE A 240 -11.12 14.99 1.18
CA PHE A 240 -11.08 15.73 -0.08
C PHE A 240 -9.81 16.58 -0.19
N THR A 241 -9.15 16.53 -1.34
CA THR A 241 -7.98 17.34 -1.68
C THR A 241 -8.32 18.30 -2.83
N ASP A 242 -7.37 19.12 -3.25
CA ASP A 242 -7.54 20.01 -4.41
C ASP A 242 -7.49 19.30 -5.78
N PHE A 243 -6.96 18.07 -5.81
CA PHE A 243 -6.86 17.27 -7.04
C PHE A 243 -7.75 16.03 -7.04
N GLY A 244 -8.33 15.66 -5.91
CA GLY A 244 -9.12 14.42 -5.81
C GLY A 244 -9.45 14.05 -4.37
N ILE A 245 -9.22 12.79 -4.04
CA ILE A 245 -9.58 12.18 -2.76
C ILE A 245 -8.41 11.43 -2.14
N SER A 246 -8.42 11.36 -0.82
CA SER A 246 -7.44 10.69 0.04
C SER A 246 -8.17 10.12 1.28
N GLY A 247 -7.41 9.68 2.26
CA GLY A 247 -7.94 9.08 3.50
C GLY A 247 -7.82 7.57 3.47
N ASN A 248 -8.08 6.94 4.61
CA ASN A 248 -7.84 5.50 4.77
C ASN A 248 -8.72 4.64 3.86
N VAL A 249 -9.96 5.05 3.61
CA VAL A 249 -10.87 4.36 2.70
C VAL A 249 -10.32 4.39 1.26
N VAL A 250 -9.72 5.51 0.84
CA VAL A 250 -9.13 5.65 -0.49
C VAL A 250 -7.87 4.80 -0.62
N PHE A 251 -7.03 4.76 0.39
CA PHE A 251 -5.85 3.89 0.40
C PHE A 251 -6.23 2.41 0.29
N ASN A 252 -7.26 1.98 1.02
CA ASN A 252 -7.74 0.60 0.95
C ASN A 252 -8.28 0.23 -0.43
N ILE A 253 -8.94 1.15 -1.12
CA ILE A 253 -9.62 0.89 -2.40
C ILE A 253 -8.75 1.22 -3.62
N SER A 254 -7.61 1.91 -3.45
CA SER A 254 -6.79 2.41 -4.57
C SER A 254 -6.19 1.31 -5.44
N TYR A 255 -6.06 0.08 -4.91
CA TYR A 255 -5.54 -1.08 -5.64
C TYR A 255 -6.41 -1.47 -6.85
N VAL A 256 -7.68 -1.05 -6.88
CA VAL A 256 -8.57 -1.35 -8.00
C VAL A 256 -8.17 -0.60 -9.27
N PHE A 257 -7.51 0.55 -9.13
CA PHE A 257 -7.19 1.42 -10.27
C PHE A 257 -6.23 0.75 -11.30
N PRO A 258 -5.17 0.02 -10.91
CA PRO A 258 -4.33 -0.70 -11.86
C PRO A 258 -5.00 -1.92 -12.51
N ILE A 259 -6.08 -2.44 -11.93
CA ILE A 259 -6.72 -3.69 -12.39
C ILE A 259 -7.87 -3.43 -13.35
N TYR A 260 -8.64 -2.36 -13.12
CA TYR A 260 -9.90 -2.13 -13.82
C TYR A 260 -9.90 -0.83 -14.63
N LYS A 261 -10.58 -0.82 -15.77
CA LYS A 261 -10.77 0.37 -16.60
C LYS A 261 -12.01 1.15 -16.14
N ASN A 262 -12.01 2.49 -16.39
CA ASN A 262 -13.13 3.38 -16.09
C ASN A 262 -13.63 3.29 -14.65
N VAL A 263 -12.70 3.38 -13.70
CA VAL A 263 -13.01 3.31 -12.27
C VAL A 263 -13.87 4.49 -11.83
N GLU A 264 -14.98 4.17 -11.17
CA GLU A 264 -15.94 5.13 -10.58
C GLU A 264 -16.20 4.75 -9.13
N PHE A 265 -16.23 5.72 -8.24
CA PHE A 265 -16.58 5.50 -6.84
C PHE A 265 -17.99 6.06 -6.58
N GLU A 266 -18.81 5.27 -5.90
CA GLU A 266 -20.07 5.68 -5.31
C GLU A 266 -19.86 5.83 -3.80
N ILE A 267 -20.12 7.03 -3.28
CA ILE A 267 -19.85 7.43 -1.90
C ILE A 267 -21.16 7.56 -1.16
N ASP A 268 -21.30 6.85 -0.06
CA ASP A 268 -22.35 6.99 0.93
C ASP A 268 -21.83 7.81 2.11
N PHE A 269 -22.36 9.04 2.28
CA PHE A 269 -21.97 9.94 3.37
C PHE A 269 -22.69 9.68 4.69
N MET A 270 -23.67 8.78 4.71
CA MET A 270 -24.40 8.41 5.91
C MET A 270 -24.62 6.88 5.99
N PRO A 271 -23.53 6.06 6.05
CA PRO A 271 -23.61 4.61 5.92
C PRO A 271 -24.39 3.94 7.06
N LYS A 272 -24.49 4.60 8.22
CA LYS A 272 -25.24 4.09 9.38
C LYS A 272 -26.75 4.18 9.24
N PHE A 273 -27.26 4.89 8.21
CA PHE A 273 -28.68 5.13 8.01
C PHE A 273 -29.13 4.59 6.63
N THR A 274 -30.30 4.00 6.60
CA THR A 274 -30.99 3.65 5.36
C THR A 274 -31.51 4.89 4.64
N TYR A 275 -31.83 4.75 3.37
CA TYR A 275 -32.44 5.83 2.58
C TYR A 275 -33.73 6.37 3.24
N ASN A 276 -34.61 5.47 3.74
CA ASN A 276 -35.86 5.86 4.34
C ASN A 276 -35.67 6.60 5.67
N GLU A 277 -34.73 6.17 6.51
CA GLU A 277 -34.40 6.88 7.75
C GLU A 277 -33.89 8.28 7.47
N ILE A 278 -32.99 8.45 6.48
CA ILE A 278 -32.50 9.77 6.07
C ILE A 278 -33.66 10.64 5.58
N PHE A 279 -34.57 10.08 4.78
CA PHE A 279 -35.73 10.82 4.27
C PHE A 279 -36.60 11.34 5.42
N GLU A 280 -36.94 10.52 6.42
CA GLU A 280 -37.71 10.95 7.58
C GLU A 280 -36.94 11.94 8.48
N ILE A 281 -35.63 11.77 8.66
CA ILE A 281 -34.78 12.73 9.37
C ILE A 281 -34.85 14.09 8.67
N LEU A 282 -34.68 14.15 7.36
CA LEU A 282 -34.69 15.41 6.61
C LEU A 282 -36.06 16.05 6.57
N LYS A 283 -37.16 15.28 6.50
CA LYS A 283 -38.54 15.79 6.65
C LYS A 283 -38.77 16.43 8.03
N LYS A 284 -38.32 15.77 9.10
CA LYS A 284 -38.42 16.33 10.43
C LYS A 284 -37.58 17.62 10.55
N ARG A 285 -36.39 17.65 9.98
CA ARG A 285 -35.56 18.86 9.95
C ARG A 285 -36.19 20.01 9.19
N ARG A 286 -36.85 19.78 8.06
CA ARG A 286 -37.63 20.81 7.33
C ARG A 286 -38.60 21.51 8.27
N LYS A 287 -39.35 20.76 9.08
CA LYS A 287 -40.33 21.32 10.02
C LYS A 287 -39.66 22.14 11.13
N ILE A 288 -38.54 21.61 11.70
CA ILE A 288 -37.81 22.26 12.81
C ILE A 288 -37.13 23.56 12.33
N LEU A 289 -36.52 23.51 11.16
CA LEU A 289 -35.69 24.60 10.62
C LEU A 289 -36.44 25.50 9.60
N LYS A 290 -37.77 25.51 9.64
CA LYS A 290 -38.63 26.21 8.66
C LYS A 290 -38.33 27.71 8.47
N ASN A 291 -37.79 28.37 9.50
CA ASN A 291 -37.43 29.79 9.49
C ASN A 291 -36.00 30.07 9.01
N PHE A 292 -35.25 29.04 8.61
CA PHE A 292 -33.86 29.17 8.14
C PHE A 292 -33.79 28.92 6.62
N THR A 293 -32.59 29.18 6.06
CA THR A 293 -32.31 28.92 4.64
C THR A 293 -31.53 27.58 4.49
N MET A 294 -31.46 27.07 3.27
CA MET A 294 -30.75 25.83 2.91
C MET A 294 -29.28 25.88 3.28
N GLU A 295 -28.69 27.07 3.50
CA GLU A 295 -27.34 27.23 4.00
C GLU A 295 -27.11 26.49 5.33
N HIS A 296 -28.17 26.41 6.16
CA HIS A 296 -28.13 25.83 7.53
C HIS A 296 -28.71 24.41 7.61
N PHE A 297 -29.25 23.88 6.49
CA PHE A 297 -30.02 22.65 6.51
C PHE A 297 -29.23 21.44 7.03
N PHE A 298 -27.92 21.38 6.79
CA PHE A 298 -27.07 20.29 7.20
C PHE A 298 -26.27 20.52 8.50
N ASN A 299 -26.46 21.66 9.16
CA ASN A 299 -25.79 21.90 10.44
C ASN A 299 -26.11 20.77 11.45
N GLY A 300 -25.07 20.14 12.00
CA GLY A 300 -25.22 19.00 12.91
C GLY A 300 -25.56 17.65 12.25
N VAL A 301 -25.51 17.55 10.92
CA VAL A 301 -25.68 16.28 10.18
C VAL A 301 -24.38 15.86 9.52
N VAL A 302 -23.82 16.74 8.68
CA VAL A 302 -22.52 16.57 8.03
C VAL A 302 -21.72 17.88 8.16
N ASN A 303 -20.47 17.89 7.73
CA ASN A 303 -19.70 19.13 7.65
C ASN A 303 -20.46 20.19 6.87
N LYS A 304 -20.53 21.44 7.36
CA LYS A 304 -21.32 22.54 6.77
C LYS A 304 -21.04 22.72 5.27
N LYS A 305 -19.77 22.80 4.87
CA LYS A 305 -19.39 22.98 3.44
C LYS A 305 -19.76 21.76 2.58
N LEU A 306 -19.59 20.56 3.13
CA LEU A 306 -20.02 19.32 2.46
C LEU A 306 -21.54 19.31 2.25
N GLY A 307 -22.32 19.67 3.28
CA GLY A 307 -23.78 19.75 3.18
C GLY A 307 -24.24 20.75 2.13
N GLN A 308 -23.64 21.95 2.09
CA GLN A 308 -23.93 22.96 1.07
C GLN A 308 -23.58 22.47 -0.36
N PHE A 309 -22.44 21.78 -0.50
CA PHE A 309 -22.03 21.19 -1.77
C PHE A 309 -23.02 20.09 -2.23
N LEU A 310 -23.41 19.18 -1.34
CA LEU A 310 -24.36 18.10 -1.64
C LEU A 310 -25.77 18.64 -1.97
N THR A 311 -26.18 19.73 -1.30
CA THR A 311 -27.43 20.45 -1.61
C THR A 311 -27.43 20.96 -3.06
N LYS A 312 -26.37 21.63 -3.48
CA LYS A 312 -26.19 22.09 -4.88
C LYS A 312 -26.15 20.91 -5.85
N SER A 313 -25.40 19.84 -5.51
CA SER A 313 -25.32 18.63 -6.32
C SER A 313 -26.67 17.92 -6.48
N ALA A 314 -27.57 18.08 -5.52
CA ALA A 314 -28.94 17.58 -5.61
C ALA A 314 -29.87 18.47 -6.48
N GLY A 315 -29.36 19.58 -7.06
CA GLY A 315 -30.08 20.50 -7.94
C GLY A 315 -30.72 21.68 -7.22
N ILE A 316 -30.36 21.96 -5.95
CA ILE A 316 -30.80 23.12 -5.20
C ILE A 316 -29.69 24.16 -5.20
N GLU A 317 -29.58 24.96 -6.25
CA GLU A 317 -28.46 25.89 -6.45
C GLU A 317 -28.45 27.06 -5.47
N LYS A 318 -29.64 27.60 -5.12
CA LYS A 318 -29.79 28.77 -4.25
C LYS A 318 -29.80 28.34 -2.77
N LEU A 319 -28.71 28.53 -2.08
CA LEU A 319 -28.62 28.26 -0.63
C LEU A 319 -29.46 29.26 0.21
N SER A 320 -29.84 30.40 -0.36
CA SER A 320 -30.78 31.38 0.23
C SER A 320 -32.23 30.91 0.20
N LYS A 321 -32.58 29.82 -0.52
CA LYS A 321 -33.91 29.24 -0.53
C LYS A 321 -34.35 28.90 0.91
N SER A 322 -35.62 29.27 1.26
CA SER A 322 -36.20 28.90 2.54
C SER A 322 -36.35 27.38 2.67
N ILE A 323 -36.00 26.85 3.81
CA ILE A 323 -36.16 25.41 4.14
C ILE A 323 -37.66 25.04 4.10
N ASN A 324 -38.56 25.98 4.42
CA ASN A 324 -40.01 25.75 4.37
C ASN A 324 -40.53 25.48 2.96
N GLU A 325 -39.83 25.98 1.94
CA GLU A 325 -40.17 25.76 0.53
C GLU A 325 -39.63 24.44 -0.05
N LEU A 326 -38.92 23.67 0.77
CA LEU A 326 -38.34 22.40 0.31
C LEU A 326 -39.43 21.35 0.10
N THR A 327 -39.51 20.84 -1.10
CA THR A 327 -40.48 19.79 -1.48
C THR A 327 -39.99 18.40 -1.09
N ASP A 328 -40.90 17.44 -0.96
CA ASP A 328 -40.52 16.04 -0.71
C ASP A 328 -39.69 15.46 -1.85
N ASN A 329 -39.91 15.90 -3.10
CA ASN A 329 -39.10 15.50 -4.24
C ASN A 329 -37.65 16.00 -4.14
N GLU A 330 -37.45 17.24 -3.70
CA GLU A 330 -36.10 17.78 -3.44
C GLU A 330 -35.43 17.05 -2.28
N ILE A 331 -36.15 16.70 -1.21
CA ILE A 331 -35.63 15.87 -0.13
C ILE A 331 -35.17 14.50 -0.67
N ARG A 332 -35.96 13.86 -1.55
CA ARG A 332 -35.53 12.58 -2.17
C ARG A 332 -34.27 12.72 -3.00
N LYS A 333 -34.09 13.81 -3.76
CA LYS A 333 -32.85 14.08 -4.50
C LYS A 333 -31.67 14.26 -3.56
N ILE A 334 -31.85 14.97 -2.45
CA ILE A 334 -30.83 15.12 -1.43
C ILE A 334 -30.46 13.75 -0.84
N CYS A 335 -31.43 12.91 -0.46
CA CYS A 335 -31.19 11.56 0.06
C CYS A 335 -30.41 10.72 -0.94
N THR A 336 -30.75 10.76 -2.22
CA THR A 336 -30.03 10.04 -3.27
C THR A 336 -28.59 10.53 -3.39
N THR A 337 -28.38 11.84 -3.32
CA THR A 337 -27.02 12.44 -3.37
C THR A 337 -26.18 12.06 -2.15
N LEU A 338 -26.78 12.02 -0.95
CA LEU A 338 -26.11 11.59 0.28
C LEU A 338 -25.70 10.11 0.24
N LYS A 339 -26.55 9.25 -0.33
CA LYS A 339 -26.34 7.79 -0.35
C LYS A 339 -25.53 7.28 -1.53
N LYS A 340 -25.53 8.01 -2.67
CA LYS A 340 -24.99 7.51 -3.94
C LYS A 340 -24.28 8.62 -4.72
N TYR A 341 -23.38 9.33 -4.05
CA TYR A 341 -22.59 10.36 -4.72
C TYR A 341 -21.50 9.73 -5.59
N ARG A 342 -21.56 9.97 -6.89
CA ARG A 342 -20.65 9.34 -7.85
C ARG A 342 -19.56 10.29 -8.32
N ILE A 343 -18.33 9.79 -8.27
CA ILE A 343 -17.14 10.46 -8.80
C ILE A 343 -16.34 9.51 -9.67
N LYS A 344 -15.87 10.00 -10.81
CA LYS A 344 -14.97 9.25 -11.68
C LYS A 344 -13.53 9.45 -11.22
N ILE A 345 -12.79 8.37 -11.13
CA ILE A 345 -11.36 8.39 -10.86
C ILE A 345 -10.62 8.53 -12.18
N ILE A 346 -9.73 9.52 -12.25
CA ILE A 346 -9.02 9.90 -13.48
C ILE A 346 -7.61 9.33 -13.49
N ASP A 347 -6.91 9.39 -12.33
CA ASP A 347 -5.50 9.05 -12.21
C ASP A 347 -5.14 8.87 -10.73
N THR A 348 -3.93 8.43 -10.47
CA THR A 348 -3.30 8.41 -9.14
C THR A 348 -2.46 9.66 -8.90
N ASN A 349 -2.02 9.90 -7.67
CA ASN A 349 -1.08 10.99 -7.35
C ASN A 349 0.40 10.57 -7.56
N GLY A 350 0.64 9.46 -8.25
CA GLY A 350 1.96 8.99 -8.69
C GLY A 350 2.82 8.36 -7.59
N PHE A 351 3.98 7.85 -8.01
CA PHE A 351 4.88 7.07 -7.15
C PHE A 351 5.47 7.82 -5.95
N LYS A 352 5.61 9.14 -6.03
CA LYS A 352 6.10 9.96 -4.90
C LYS A 352 5.13 9.98 -3.72
N ALA A 353 3.84 9.80 -4.00
CA ALA A 353 2.77 9.78 -2.99
C ALA A 353 2.28 8.36 -2.65
N ALA A 354 2.70 7.36 -3.40
CA ALA A 354 2.29 5.97 -3.22
C ALA A 354 3.10 5.28 -2.14
N GLN A 355 2.45 4.47 -1.32
CA GLN A 355 3.14 3.64 -0.32
C GLN A 355 3.69 2.35 -0.92
N VAL A 356 3.05 1.83 -1.98
CA VAL A 356 3.31 0.53 -2.58
C VAL A 356 3.29 0.63 -4.11
N THR A 357 4.05 -0.27 -4.74
CA THR A 357 4.10 -0.47 -6.19
C THR A 357 3.33 -1.74 -6.55
N ALA A 358 2.35 -1.63 -7.44
CA ALA A 358 1.80 -2.78 -8.16
C ALA A 358 2.65 -3.06 -9.39
N GLY A 359 2.73 -4.34 -9.78
CA GLY A 359 3.65 -4.80 -10.82
C GLY A 359 5.05 -5.11 -10.28
N GLY A 360 5.89 -5.70 -11.10
CA GLY A 360 7.23 -6.15 -10.73
C GLY A 360 7.71 -7.32 -11.57
N ILE A 361 8.64 -8.10 -11.03
CA ILE A 361 9.11 -9.33 -11.65
C ILE A 361 7.98 -10.38 -11.57
N PRO A 362 7.50 -10.91 -12.72
CA PRO A 362 6.41 -11.87 -12.71
C PRO A 362 6.82 -13.18 -12.04
N LEU A 363 5.90 -13.76 -11.27
CA LEU A 363 6.12 -15.00 -10.53
C LEU A 363 6.42 -16.20 -11.45
N SER A 364 5.94 -16.17 -12.70
CA SER A 364 6.25 -17.18 -13.73
C SER A 364 7.73 -17.29 -14.04
N GLU A 365 8.51 -16.22 -13.82
CA GLU A 365 9.96 -16.19 -14.03
C GLU A 365 10.79 -16.56 -12.79
N VAL A 366 10.12 -16.90 -11.67
CA VAL A 366 10.76 -17.21 -10.39
C VAL A 366 10.37 -18.62 -9.95
N ASN A 367 11.32 -19.35 -9.39
CA ASN A 367 11.05 -20.65 -8.75
C ASN A 367 10.42 -20.39 -7.37
N LEU A 368 9.16 -20.76 -7.20
CA LEU A 368 8.41 -20.51 -5.95
C LEU A 368 8.83 -21.42 -4.79
N GLU A 369 9.69 -22.41 -5.02
CA GLU A 369 10.24 -23.27 -3.95
C GLU A 369 11.40 -22.59 -3.19
N ASN A 370 12.07 -21.60 -3.80
CA ASN A 370 13.24 -20.94 -3.19
C ASN A 370 13.45 -19.49 -3.62
N LEU A 371 12.54 -18.90 -4.40
CA LEU A 371 12.60 -17.55 -4.96
C LEU A 371 13.83 -17.30 -5.87
N GLU A 372 14.40 -18.33 -6.46
CA GLU A 372 15.48 -18.26 -7.44
C GLU A 372 14.96 -17.86 -8.82
N SER A 373 15.73 -17.07 -9.55
CA SER A 373 15.49 -16.80 -10.97
C SER A 373 15.46 -18.09 -11.79
N LYS A 374 14.44 -18.28 -12.63
CA LYS A 374 14.42 -19.35 -13.62
C LYS A 374 15.36 -19.09 -14.83
N LYS A 375 15.88 -17.86 -14.95
CA LYS A 375 16.73 -17.45 -16.06
C LYS A 375 18.22 -17.47 -15.70
N VAL A 376 18.54 -17.15 -14.44
CA VAL A 376 19.95 -17.04 -13.99
C VAL A 376 20.13 -17.75 -12.64
N LYS A 377 20.91 -18.82 -12.65
CA LYS A 377 21.23 -19.56 -11.43
C LYS A 377 21.94 -18.69 -10.40
N ASN A 378 21.56 -18.84 -9.13
CA ASN A 378 22.08 -18.10 -7.97
C ASN A 378 21.70 -16.60 -7.94
N LEU A 379 20.73 -16.17 -8.75
CA LEU A 379 20.06 -14.87 -8.64
C LEU A 379 18.70 -15.09 -7.99
N TYR A 380 18.36 -14.29 -6.97
CA TYR A 380 17.15 -14.44 -6.16
C TYR A 380 16.42 -13.11 -6.01
N PHE A 381 15.12 -13.19 -5.67
CA PHE A 381 14.26 -12.02 -5.47
C PHE A 381 13.52 -12.10 -4.15
N ALA A 382 13.39 -10.97 -3.42
CA ALA A 382 12.59 -10.90 -2.20
C ALA A 382 11.85 -9.56 -2.06
N GLY A 383 10.63 -9.60 -1.55
CA GLY A 383 9.81 -8.42 -1.26
C GLY A 383 9.11 -7.82 -2.47
N GLU A 384 8.94 -6.50 -2.44
CA GLU A 384 8.13 -5.71 -3.37
C GLU A 384 8.71 -5.63 -4.81
N ILE A 385 9.90 -6.15 -5.06
CA ILE A 385 10.44 -6.29 -6.43
C ILE A 385 9.67 -7.34 -7.24
N LEU A 386 9.07 -8.32 -6.58
CA LEU A 386 8.17 -9.29 -7.19
C LEU A 386 6.81 -8.67 -7.47
N ASP A 387 6.11 -9.13 -8.50
CA ASP A 387 4.74 -8.69 -8.82
C ASP A 387 3.74 -9.23 -7.79
N ILE A 388 3.91 -8.77 -6.55
CA ILE A 388 3.00 -9.02 -5.42
C ILE A 388 2.88 -7.76 -4.59
N TYR A 389 1.65 -7.34 -4.36
CA TYR A 389 1.33 -6.25 -3.44
C TYR A 389 0.09 -6.61 -2.62
N GLY A 390 0.03 -6.07 -1.42
CA GLY A 390 -1.07 -6.32 -0.48
C GLY A 390 -1.99 -5.11 -0.31
N GLU A 391 -3.13 -5.33 0.31
CA GLU A 391 -4.01 -4.27 0.80
C GLU A 391 -3.29 -3.30 1.75
N CYS A 392 -3.93 -2.16 2.04
CA CYS A 392 -3.46 -1.25 3.07
C CYS A 392 -3.75 -1.83 4.47
N GLY A 393 -2.74 -1.92 5.33
CA GLY A 393 -2.98 -2.37 6.70
C GLY A 393 -1.99 -3.37 7.27
N GLY A 394 -0.72 -3.36 6.86
CA GLY A 394 0.34 -4.24 7.37
C GLY A 394 0.69 -5.39 6.42
N PHE A 395 -0.14 -5.67 5.42
CA PHE A 395 0.04 -6.79 4.50
C PHE A 395 1.32 -6.69 3.66
N ASN A 396 1.72 -5.50 3.21
CA ASN A 396 2.91 -5.31 2.40
C ASN A 396 4.22 -5.50 3.20
N LEU A 397 4.25 -5.09 4.47
CA LEU A 397 5.35 -5.41 5.35
C LEU A 397 5.37 -6.91 5.69
N GLN A 398 4.21 -7.53 5.91
CA GLN A 398 4.13 -8.98 6.09
C GLN A 398 4.72 -9.73 4.89
N TRP A 399 4.36 -9.34 3.66
CA TRP A 399 4.98 -9.92 2.46
C TRP A 399 6.49 -9.75 2.43
N ALA A 400 6.98 -8.58 2.81
CA ALA A 400 8.42 -8.32 2.84
C ALA A 400 9.14 -9.21 3.87
N TRP A 401 8.54 -9.38 5.06
CA TRP A 401 9.06 -10.30 6.09
C TRP A 401 9.02 -11.74 5.62
N THR A 402 7.86 -12.20 5.17
CA THR A 402 7.63 -13.58 4.73
C THR A 402 8.55 -13.99 3.59
N SER A 403 8.60 -13.20 2.51
CA SER A 403 9.46 -13.52 1.37
C SER A 403 10.95 -13.48 1.72
N GLY A 404 11.35 -12.57 2.62
CA GLY A 404 12.71 -12.48 3.12
C GLY A 404 13.09 -13.69 3.98
N TYR A 405 12.22 -14.09 4.91
CA TYR A 405 12.42 -15.28 5.74
C TYR A 405 12.48 -16.56 4.89
N PHE A 406 11.49 -16.74 4.02
CA PHE A 406 11.41 -17.89 3.13
C PHE A 406 12.68 -18.04 2.27
N LEU A 407 13.10 -16.95 1.66
CA LEU A 407 14.34 -16.96 0.89
C LEU A 407 15.56 -17.27 1.76
N GLY A 408 15.73 -16.56 2.89
CA GLY A 408 16.88 -16.78 3.79
C GLY A 408 17.00 -18.21 4.32
N LYS A 409 15.87 -18.92 4.46
CA LYS A 409 15.85 -20.33 4.85
C LYS A 409 16.30 -21.27 3.74
N ASN A 410 16.13 -20.89 2.48
CA ASN A 410 16.44 -21.71 1.30
C ASN A 410 17.78 -21.33 0.60
N LEU A 411 18.52 -20.36 1.11
CA LEU A 411 19.86 -20.00 0.62
C LEU A 411 20.92 -20.93 1.17
#